data_6249181a070b93f8751ed01f4c62a616
#
_entry.id   6249181a070b93f8751ed01f4c62a616
#
_cell.length_a   1.000
_cell.length_b   1.000
_cell.length_c   1.000
_cell.angle_alpha   90.00
_cell.angle_beta   90.00
_cell.angle_gamma   90.00
#
_symmetry.space_group_name_H-M   'P 1'
#
loop_
_entity.id
_entity.type
_entity.pdbx_description
1 polymer ?
#
loop_
_entity_poly.entity_id
_entity_poly.type
_entity_poly.pdbx_seq_one_letter_code
_entity_poly.pdbx_strand_id
1 'polypeptide(L)'
;ATCECGFVKVWESAVLSSGNSQHLSDWYSFSHIIHGVIFYALLTYFFPRMPLFARFALAVGIEVAWEILENTPMVIEHYRLQALAQGYVGDSILNSVSDTLMMVGGFVLAWRLPVWASVSLCILLEAFVIYMIRDGLALNILGFVYTPEFIASWQSSAQ
;
A
#
# COMPACT_ATOMS: atom_id res chain seq x y z
N ALA A 1 4.84 -11.50 -13.10
CA ALA A 1 5.03 -12.95 -12.89
C ALA A 1 3.88 -13.49 -12.06
N THR A 2 3.49 -14.72 -12.23
CA THR A 2 2.64 -15.45 -11.28
C THR A 2 3.52 -15.95 -10.14
N CYS A 3 2.96 -16.10 -8.93
CA CYS A 3 3.70 -16.62 -7.79
C CYS A 3 4.46 -17.92 -8.14
N GLU A 4 5.74 -18.00 -7.79
CA GLU A 4 6.53 -19.24 -7.95
C GLU A 4 5.99 -20.37 -7.06
N CYS A 5 5.13 -20.06 -6.09
CA CYS A 5 4.49 -21.02 -5.19
C CYS A 5 3.49 -21.97 -5.89
N GLY A 6 3.02 -21.66 -7.11
CA GLY A 6 2.11 -22.49 -7.89
C GLY A 6 0.65 -22.50 -7.42
N PHE A 7 0.28 -21.69 -6.42
CA PHE A 7 -1.08 -21.55 -5.92
C PHE A 7 -1.39 -20.10 -5.54
N VAL A 8 -2.68 -19.76 -5.41
CA VAL A 8 -3.15 -18.42 -5.03
C VAL A 8 -3.91 -18.52 -3.72
N LYS A 9 -3.55 -17.67 -2.74
CA LYS A 9 -4.33 -17.44 -1.53
C LYS A 9 -5.15 -16.16 -1.68
N VAL A 10 -6.23 -16.06 -0.94
CA VAL A 10 -6.99 -14.81 -0.82
C VAL A 10 -6.25 -13.83 0.10
N TRP A 11 -5.60 -14.35 1.15
CA TRP A 11 -4.90 -13.57 2.16
C TRP A 11 -3.56 -14.21 2.54
N GLU A 12 -2.50 -13.40 2.57
CA GLU A 12 -1.20 -13.77 3.15
C GLU A 12 -0.93 -12.93 4.39
N SER A 13 -0.71 -13.59 5.52
CA SER A 13 -0.50 -12.93 6.81
C SER A 13 0.96 -12.80 7.21
N ALA A 14 1.85 -13.56 6.57
CA ALA A 14 3.25 -13.62 6.94
C ALA A 14 4.08 -12.61 6.13
N VAL A 15 4.41 -11.48 6.73
CA VAL A 15 5.15 -10.39 6.09
C VAL A 15 6.55 -10.82 5.62
N LEU A 16 7.26 -11.62 6.43
CA LEU A 16 8.62 -12.10 6.12
C LEU A 16 8.63 -13.41 5.32
N SER A 17 7.54 -13.74 4.64
CA SER A 17 7.46 -14.93 3.80
C SER A 17 7.75 -14.62 2.34
N SER A 18 8.19 -15.64 1.59
CA SER A 18 8.27 -15.54 0.13
C SER A 18 6.89 -15.43 -0.55
N GLY A 19 5.81 -15.57 0.22
CA GLY A 19 4.43 -15.38 -0.24
C GLY A 19 3.92 -13.95 -0.08
N ASN A 20 4.63 -13.09 0.65
CA ASN A 20 4.25 -11.69 0.79
C ASN A 20 4.23 -11.01 -0.58
N SER A 21 3.19 -10.22 -0.85
CA SER A 21 2.97 -9.54 -2.15
C SER A 21 2.90 -10.49 -3.37
N GLN A 22 2.61 -11.79 -3.15
CA GLN A 22 2.48 -12.77 -4.22
C GLN A 22 1.05 -13.27 -4.42
N HIS A 23 0.19 -13.03 -3.45
CA HIS A 23 -1.19 -13.49 -3.40
C HIS A 23 -2.19 -12.35 -3.67
N LEU A 24 -3.50 -12.62 -3.48
CA LEU A 24 -4.52 -11.64 -3.82
C LEU A 24 -4.47 -10.42 -2.91
N SER A 25 -4.24 -10.62 -1.61
CA SER A 25 -4.14 -9.53 -0.63
C SER A 25 -3.26 -9.91 0.55
N ASP A 26 -2.72 -8.89 1.19
CA ASP A 26 -1.89 -8.95 2.39
C ASP A 26 -2.07 -7.67 3.24
N TRP A 27 -1.18 -7.44 4.20
CA TRP A 27 -1.25 -6.28 5.08
C TRP A 27 -1.08 -4.94 4.35
N TYR A 28 -0.34 -4.91 3.25
CA TYR A 28 -0.11 -3.69 2.47
C TYR A 28 -1.30 -3.30 1.59
N SER A 29 -2.22 -4.25 1.31
CA SER A 29 -3.48 -3.95 0.62
C SER A 29 -4.32 -2.89 1.34
N PHE A 30 -4.20 -2.75 2.67
CA PHE A 30 -4.83 -1.66 3.42
C PHE A 30 -4.21 -0.29 3.10
N SER A 31 -2.93 -0.23 2.81
CA SER A 31 -2.24 1.00 2.38
C SER A 31 -2.79 1.49 1.04
N HIS A 32 -3.12 0.62 0.11
CA HIS A 32 -3.71 0.98 -1.17
C HIS A 32 -5.15 1.51 -1.02
N ILE A 33 -5.92 1.05 -0.03
CA ILE A 33 -7.19 1.70 0.33
C ILE A 33 -6.95 3.15 0.78
N ILE A 34 -5.92 3.38 1.60
CA ILE A 34 -5.54 4.72 2.06
C ILE A 34 -5.08 5.58 0.88
N HIS A 35 -4.31 5.04 -0.08
CA HIS A 35 -3.94 5.72 -1.33
C HIS A 35 -5.18 6.25 -2.05
N GLY A 36 -6.22 5.43 -2.21
CA GLY A 36 -7.46 5.83 -2.85
C GLY A 36 -8.14 7.00 -2.17
N VAL A 37 -8.20 7.01 -0.84
CA VAL A 37 -8.75 8.13 -0.06
C VAL A 37 -7.91 9.39 -0.25
N ILE A 38 -6.59 9.28 -0.17
CA ILE A 38 -5.66 10.40 -0.34
C ILE A 38 -5.76 10.97 -1.76
N PHE A 39 -5.76 10.13 -2.78
CA PHE A 39 -5.87 10.58 -4.18
C PHE A 39 -7.18 11.30 -4.43
N TYR A 40 -8.32 10.77 -3.93
CA TYR A 40 -9.59 11.48 -4.02
C TYR A 40 -9.52 12.86 -3.36
N ALA A 41 -8.98 12.94 -2.14
CA ALA A 41 -8.89 14.18 -1.38
C ALA A 41 -7.99 15.21 -2.10
N LEU A 42 -6.78 14.82 -2.50
CA LEU A 42 -5.81 15.70 -3.16
C LEU A 42 -6.32 16.17 -4.53
N LEU A 43 -6.83 15.25 -5.35
CA LEU A 43 -7.36 15.60 -6.67
C LEU A 43 -8.63 16.46 -6.57
N THR A 44 -9.45 16.30 -5.53
CA THR A 44 -10.60 17.17 -5.28
C THR A 44 -10.17 18.57 -4.82
N TYR A 45 -9.13 18.64 -4.00
CA TYR A 45 -8.62 19.91 -3.48
C TYR A 45 -7.88 20.72 -4.55
N PHE A 46 -6.94 20.09 -5.28
CA PHE A 46 -6.12 20.80 -6.26
C PHE A 46 -6.80 21.00 -7.61
N PHE A 47 -7.72 20.11 -7.98
CA PHE A 47 -8.44 20.14 -9.26
C PHE A 47 -9.96 20.13 -9.09
N PRO A 48 -10.54 21.12 -8.36
CA PRO A 48 -11.98 21.11 -8.04
C PRO A 48 -12.89 21.19 -9.27
N ARG A 49 -12.37 21.74 -10.41
CA ARG A 49 -13.14 21.87 -11.66
C ARG A 49 -13.04 20.63 -12.55
N MET A 50 -12.13 19.70 -12.25
CA MET A 50 -11.96 18.45 -13.02
C MET A 50 -13.15 17.53 -12.75
N PRO A 51 -13.80 16.95 -13.78
CA PRO A 51 -14.90 16.02 -13.57
C PRO A 51 -14.42 14.78 -12.79
N LEU A 52 -15.32 14.18 -12.00
CA LEU A 52 -15.03 13.04 -11.14
C LEU A 52 -14.35 11.89 -11.90
N PHE A 53 -14.86 11.58 -13.10
CA PHE A 53 -14.28 10.51 -13.94
C PHE A 53 -12.81 10.78 -14.31
N ALA A 54 -12.46 12.01 -14.64
CA ALA A 54 -11.09 12.37 -14.98
C ALA A 54 -10.18 12.28 -13.73
N ARG A 55 -10.66 12.70 -12.55
CA ARG A 55 -9.94 12.51 -11.28
C ARG A 55 -9.75 11.03 -10.97
N PHE A 56 -10.79 10.22 -11.17
CA PHE A 56 -10.70 8.77 -10.99
C PHE A 56 -9.68 8.13 -11.94
N ALA A 57 -9.74 8.45 -13.23
CA ALA A 57 -8.78 7.94 -14.21
C ALA A 57 -7.33 8.35 -13.89
N LEU A 58 -7.14 9.60 -13.39
CA LEU A 58 -5.82 10.07 -12.97
C LEU A 58 -5.35 9.33 -11.71
N ALA A 59 -6.23 9.08 -10.73
CA ALA A 59 -5.90 8.30 -9.54
C ALA A 59 -5.46 6.87 -9.90
N VAL A 60 -6.20 6.20 -10.78
CA VAL A 60 -5.81 4.87 -11.29
C VAL A 60 -4.48 4.92 -12.03
N GLY A 61 -4.24 5.95 -12.85
CA GLY A 61 -2.96 6.12 -13.55
C GLY A 61 -1.78 6.32 -12.59
N ILE A 62 -1.97 7.08 -11.51
CA ILE A 62 -0.94 7.27 -10.46
C ILE A 62 -0.65 5.97 -9.76
N GLU A 63 -1.68 5.22 -9.38
CA GLU A 63 -1.51 3.93 -8.70
C GLU A 63 -0.80 2.91 -9.58
N VAL A 64 -1.22 2.74 -10.83
CA VAL A 64 -0.55 1.85 -11.78
C VAL A 64 0.92 2.25 -12.00
N ALA A 65 1.20 3.56 -12.04
CA ALA A 65 2.58 4.04 -12.13
C ALA A 65 3.39 3.71 -10.88
N TRP A 66 2.76 3.78 -9.69
CA TRP A 66 3.36 3.36 -8.43
C TRP A 66 3.68 1.87 -8.43
N GLU A 67 2.71 1.01 -8.78
CA GLU A 67 2.90 -0.45 -8.89
C GLU A 67 4.07 -0.82 -9.82
N ILE A 68 4.18 -0.13 -10.95
CA ILE A 68 5.30 -0.34 -11.87
C ILE A 68 6.63 0.10 -11.25
N LEU A 69 6.64 1.26 -10.57
CA LEU A 69 7.83 1.81 -9.92
C LEU A 69 8.30 0.90 -8.78
N GLU A 70 7.37 0.44 -7.94
CA GLU A 70 7.62 -0.41 -6.79
C GLU A 70 8.27 -1.74 -7.20
N ASN A 71 7.87 -2.26 -8.34
CA ASN A 71 8.42 -3.48 -8.94
C ASN A 71 9.73 -3.27 -9.73
N THR A 72 10.35 -2.08 -9.64
CA THR A 72 11.69 -1.86 -10.20
C THR A 72 12.78 -2.37 -9.26
N PRO A 73 13.94 -2.82 -9.79
CA PRO A 73 15.07 -3.24 -8.96
C PRO A 73 15.48 -2.17 -7.93
N MET A 74 15.38 -0.90 -8.29
CA MET A 74 15.74 0.21 -7.42
C MET A 74 14.89 0.25 -6.14
N VAL A 75 13.57 0.08 -6.25
CA VAL A 75 12.66 0.12 -5.09
C VAL A 75 12.73 -1.19 -4.32
N ILE A 76 12.79 -2.33 -5.01
CA ILE A 76 12.95 -3.65 -4.39
C ILE A 76 14.22 -3.69 -3.52
N GLU A 77 15.35 -3.23 -4.04
CA GLU A 77 16.60 -3.17 -3.28
C GLU A 77 16.51 -2.23 -2.10
N HIS A 78 15.83 -1.08 -2.26
CA HIS A 78 15.60 -0.14 -1.17
C HIS A 78 14.77 -0.78 -0.04
N TYR A 79 13.68 -1.47 -0.36
CA TYR A 79 12.86 -2.17 0.64
C TYR A 79 13.64 -3.27 1.37
N ARG A 80 14.50 -4.02 0.68
CA ARG A 80 15.34 -5.06 1.29
C ARG A 80 16.31 -4.53 2.36
N LEU A 81 16.60 -3.23 2.38
CA LEU A 81 17.37 -2.60 3.44
C LEU A 81 16.54 -2.34 4.71
N GLN A 82 15.22 -2.43 4.62
CA GLN A 82 14.32 -2.24 5.76
C GLN A 82 14.15 -3.53 6.57
N ALA A 83 13.82 -3.38 7.86
CA ALA A 83 13.78 -4.50 8.81
C ALA A 83 12.76 -5.60 8.41
N LEU A 84 11.62 -5.21 7.83
CA LEU A 84 10.49 -6.09 7.54
C LEU A 84 10.37 -6.53 6.06
N ALA A 85 11.28 -6.08 5.20
CA ALA A 85 11.21 -6.39 3.77
C ALA A 85 12.47 -7.08 3.22
N GLN A 86 13.29 -7.69 4.06
CA GLN A 86 14.58 -8.31 3.67
C GLN A 86 14.46 -9.40 2.60
N GLY A 87 13.32 -10.10 2.55
CA GLY A 87 13.01 -11.14 1.56
C GLY A 87 12.14 -10.68 0.39
N TYR A 88 11.84 -9.38 0.29
CA TYR A 88 10.95 -8.86 -0.76
C TYR A 88 11.54 -9.04 -2.15
N VAL A 89 10.75 -9.57 -3.07
CA VAL A 89 11.16 -9.87 -4.46
C VAL A 89 10.36 -9.08 -5.51
N GLY A 90 9.50 -8.16 -5.05
CA GLY A 90 8.52 -7.46 -5.87
C GLY A 90 7.16 -8.16 -5.81
N ASP A 91 6.14 -7.51 -6.33
CA ASP A 91 4.77 -8.01 -6.32
C ASP A 91 4.48 -8.91 -7.52
N SER A 92 3.60 -9.87 -7.33
CA SER A 92 3.02 -10.58 -8.47
C SER A 92 2.05 -9.66 -9.21
N ILE A 93 1.84 -9.90 -10.51
CA ILE A 93 0.83 -9.17 -11.30
C ILE A 93 -0.55 -9.25 -10.64
N LEU A 94 -0.86 -10.40 -10.03
CA LEU A 94 -2.13 -10.61 -9.35
C LEU A 94 -2.28 -9.70 -8.13
N ASN A 95 -1.22 -9.55 -7.35
CA ASN A 95 -1.18 -8.66 -6.19
C ASN A 95 -1.31 -7.20 -6.63
N SER A 96 -0.47 -6.73 -7.58
CA SER A 96 -0.54 -5.35 -8.10
C SER A 96 -1.92 -4.99 -8.67
N VAL A 97 -2.59 -5.92 -9.36
CA VAL A 97 -3.97 -5.69 -9.83
C VAL A 97 -4.95 -5.61 -8.66
N SER A 98 -4.79 -6.46 -7.65
CA SER A 98 -5.64 -6.44 -6.46
C SER A 98 -5.46 -5.14 -5.67
N ASP A 99 -4.23 -4.67 -5.51
CA ASP A 99 -3.91 -3.45 -4.78
C ASP A 99 -4.40 -2.21 -5.51
N THR A 100 -4.32 -2.19 -6.85
CA THR A 100 -5.02 -1.18 -7.66
C THR A 100 -6.55 -1.20 -7.42
N LEU A 101 -7.17 -2.38 -7.28
CA LEU A 101 -8.61 -2.48 -6.96
C LEU A 101 -8.91 -2.03 -5.52
N MET A 102 -8.02 -2.26 -4.56
CA MET A 102 -8.14 -1.72 -3.20
C MET A 102 -8.08 -0.20 -3.19
N MET A 103 -7.17 0.40 -3.96
CA MET A 103 -7.11 1.85 -4.18
C MET A 103 -8.43 2.37 -4.78
N VAL A 104 -8.98 1.71 -5.79
CA VAL A 104 -10.30 2.07 -6.37
C VAL A 104 -11.38 2.03 -5.30
N GLY A 105 -11.39 1.00 -4.44
CA GLY A 105 -12.29 0.91 -3.30
C GLY A 105 -12.17 2.12 -2.36
N GLY A 106 -10.95 2.49 -1.99
CA GLY A 106 -10.65 3.66 -1.17
C GLY A 106 -11.12 4.98 -1.79
N PHE A 107 -10.89 5.16 -3.10
CA PHE A 107 -11.37 6.33 -3.83
C PHE A 107 -12.91 6.44 -3.82
N VAL A 108 -13.61 5.34 -4.06
CA VAL A 108 -15.08 5.28 -4.03
C VAL A 108 -15.62 5.55 -2.63
N LEU A 109 -14.98 4.99 -1.59
CA LEU A 109 -15.34 5.27 -0.19
C LEU A 109 -15.21 6.76 0.12
N ALA A 110 -14.09 7.38 -0.22
CA ALA A 110 -13.87 8.81 0.01
C ALA A 110 -14.85 9.70 -0.77
N TRP A 111 -15.25 9.27 -1.95
CA TRP A 111 -16.31 9.98 -2.70
C TRP A 111 -17.70 9.90 -2.03
N ARG A 112 -17.99 8.80 -1.35
CA ARG A 112 -19.33 8.55 -0.77
C ARG A 112 -19.42 8.95 0.69
N LEU A 113 -18.34 8.89 1.44
CA LEU A 113 -18.31 9.17 2.86
C LEU A 113 -18.06 10.65 3.14
N PRO A 114 -18.54 11.16 4.27
CA PRO A 114 -18.15 12.49 4.74
C PRO A 114 -16.66 12.48 5.12
N VAL A 115 -16.03 13.67 5.07
CA VAL A 115 -14.58 13.84 5.29
C VAL A 115 -14.12 13.21 6.62
N TRP A 116 -14.87 13.44 7.70
CA TRP A 116 -14.49 12.89 9.01
C TRP A 116 -14.46 11.35 9.00
N ALA A 117 -15.39 10.69 8.30
CA ALA A 117 -15.42 9.24 8.21
C ALA A 117 -14.26 8.70 7.36
N SER A 118 -13.93 9.39 6.26
CA SER A 118 -12.76 9.02 5.43
C SER A 118 -11.45 9.18 6.20
N VAL A 119 -11.29 10.26 6.96
CA VAL A 119 -10.11 10.47 7.82
C VAL A 119 -10.03 9.41 8.92
N SER A 120 -11.16 9.14 9.60
CA SER A 120 -11.20 8.09 10.63
C SER A 120 -10.87 6.71 10.06
N LEU A 121 -11.34 6.39 8.86
CA LEU A 121 -11.02 5.14 8.17
C LEU A 121 -9.50 5.01 7.94
N CYS A 122 -8.86 6.05 7.40
CA CYS A 122 -7.40 6.03 7.18
C CYS A 122 -6.63 5.82 8.50
N ILE A 123 -6.99 6.56 9.56
CA ILE A 123 -6.33 6.44 10.86
C ILE A 123 -6.51 5.03 11.45
N LEU A 124 -7.72 4.47 11.35
CA LEU A 124 -8.01 3.13 11.89
C LEU A 124 -7.28 2.04 11.10
N LEU A 125 -7.26 2.12 9.77
CA LEU A 125 -6.54 1.15 8.94
C LEU A 125 -5.04 1.21 9.21
N GLU A 126 -4.46 2.40 9.22
CA GLU A 126 -3.03 2.58 9.50
C GLU A 126 -2.67 2.09 10.90
N ALA A 127 -3.43 2.50 11.94
CA ALA A 127 -3.20 2.04 13.31
C ALA A 127 -3.35 0.52 13.45
N PHE A 128 -4.31 -0.08 12.74
CA PHE A 128 -4.51 -1.53 12.73
C PHE A 128 -3.32 -2.27 12.11
N VAL A 129 -2.85 -1.83 10.96
CA VAL A 129 -1.70 -2.46 10.29
C VAL A 129 -0.44 -2.30 11.14
N ILE A 130 -0.16 -1.09 11.65
CA ILE A 130 0.98 -0.84 12.54
C ILE A 130 0.92 -1.73 13.80
N TYR A 131 -0.26 -1.89 14.39
CA TYR A 131 -0.44 -2.77 15.55
C TYR A 131 -0.14 -4.24 15.22
N MET A 132 -0.57 -4.70 14.05
CA MET A 132 -0.45 -6.12 13.67
C MET A 132 0.95 -6.49 13.19
N ILE A 133 1.60 -5.64 12.41
CA ILE A 133 2.88 -5.99 11.75
C ILE A 133 4.01 -5.01 12.02
N ARG A 134 3.79 -3.98 12.84
CA ARG A 134 4.75 -2.89 13.13
C ARG A 134 5.26 -2.17 11.87
N ASP A 135 4.43 -2.14 10.86
CA ASP A 135 4.67 -1.45 9.60
C ASP A 135 3.38 -0.83 9.09
N GLY A 136 3.46 0.01 8.06
CA GLY A 136 2.32 0.66 7.43
C GLY A 136 2.75 1.74 6.47
N LEU A 137 1.77 2.40 5.84
CA LEU A 137 2.02 3.41 4.81
C LEU A 137 2.92 4.55 5.32
N ALA A 138 2.63 5.09 6.50
CA ALA A 138 3.41 6.20 7.06
C ALA A 138 4.86 5.80 7.35
N LEU A 139 5.08 4.57 7.84
CA LEU A 139 6.43 4.06 8.13
C LEU A 139 7.20 3.75 6.85
N ASN A 140 6.53 3.23 5.81
CA ASN A 140 7.13 3.03 4.51
C ASN A 140 7.54 4.36 3.84
N ILE A 141 6.66 5.36 3.87
CA ILE A 141 7.01 6.72 3.37
C ILE A 141 8.19 7.29 4.15
N LEU A 142 8.20 7.15 5.47
CA LEU A 142 9.32 7.58 6.29
C LEU A 142 10.61 6.85 5.90
N GLY A 143 10.53 5.55 5.67
CA GLY A 143 11.63 4.68 5.25
C GLY A 143 12.31 5.11 3.95
N PHE A 144 11.58 5.72 3.02
CA PHE A 144 12.17 6.29 1.80
C PHE A 144 13.03 7.53 2.06
N VAL A 145 12.81 8.23 3.17
CA VAL A 145 13.58 9.42 3.53
C VAL A 145 14.67 9.07 4.55
N TYR A 146 14.27 8.48 5.66
CA TYR A 146 15.16 8.09 6.75
C TYR A 146 14.40 7.24 7.76
N THR A 147 14.95 6.09 8.16
CA THR A 147 14.41 5.26 9.23
C THR A 147 15.23 5.47 10.50
N PRO A 148 14.67 6.12 11.55
CA PRO A 148 15.35 6.26 12.85
C PRO A 148 15.67 4.89 13.46
N GLU A 149 16.81 4.76 14.12
CA GLU A 149 17.29 3.49 14.72
C GLU A 149 16.28 2.88 15.72
N PHE A 150 15.55 3.72 16.46
CA PHE A 150 14.54 3.22 17.40
C PHE A 150 13.34 2.58 16.69
N ILE A 151 12.96 3.06 15.50
CA ILE A 151 11.91 2.45 14.68
C ILE A 151 12.41 1.14 14.10
N ALA A 152 13.60 1.11 13.50
CA ALA A 152 14.19 -0.10 12.96
C ALA A 152 14.33 -1.21 14.01
N SER A 153 14.80 -0.87 15.21
CA SER A 153 14.92 -1.82 16.33
C SER A 153 13.55 -2.29 16.85
N TRP A 154 12.56 -1.40 16.90
CA TRP A 154 11.19 -1.76 17.28
C TRP A 154 10.53 -2.69 16.25
N GLN A 155 10.73 -2.45 14.95
CA GLN A 155 10.26 -3.33 13.88
C GLN A 155 10.95 -4.70 13.95
N SER A 156 12.27 -4.74 14.12
CA SER A 156 13.04 -5.98 14.20
C SER A 156 12.67 -6.85 15.43
N SER A 157 12.18 -6.27 16.51
CA SER A 157 11.76 -7.01 17.72
C SER A 157 10.39 -7.70 17.55
N ALA A 158 9.75 -7.61 16.40
CA ALA A 158 8.49 -8.31 16.07
C ALA A 158 8.72 -9.68 15.40
N GLN A 159 9.97 -10.02 15.10
CA GLN A 159 10.40 -11.24 14.41
C GLN A 159 10.54 -12.41 15.38
#